data_59c990faf108e6e3c92814a40c44b50f
#
_entry.id   59c990faf108e6e3c92814a40c44b50f
#
_cell.length_a   1.000
_cell.length_b   1.000
_cell.length_c   1.000
_cell.angle_alpha   90.00
_cell.angle_beta   90.00
_cell.angle_gamma   90.00
#
_symmetry.space_group_name_H-M   'P 1'
#
loop_
_entity.id
_entity.type
_entity.pdbx_description
1 polymer ?
#
loop_
_entity_poly.entity_id
_entity_poly.type
_entity_poly.pdbx_seq_one_letter_code
_entity_poly.pdbx_strand_id
1 'polypeptide(L)'
;MWNSVQCAVQGRGHIKSNTPCQDKTYYLNENDTSVIALADGAGSASMSHFGAELVTQKICRLLTQQFDIYFNEEDGVAIKRVIVGTLLEGLGKLAQDLDCEVKDLASTLLVAAVKNGKYIILHIGDGVIGYVKNGELKIASHPENGEFVNTTVFVTSKDALSTMKMMKGQLNGITGFALISDGTEASLYNKREKSLAPAFKKIMDLSKIMKADCLQNEMERSFENVIKNSTTDDCSLIILVEEDYSFPGYRKLSEAQKRDFLSLSGSLCVGKRLKRYDDIIDYLENPKDLFQVSKHIHLRKKYCRKHIDYLMSKNFVIAQKGKYSTAIILDKD
;
A
#
# COMPACT_ATOMS: atom_id res chain seq x y z
N MET A 1 16.36 2.87 3.41
CA MET A 1 15.16 3.05 4.27
C MET A 1 13.96 2.46 3.56
N TRP A 2 12.88 2.12 4.27
CA TRP A 2 11.66 1.57 3.67
C TRP A 2 10.49 2.50 3.97
N ASN A 3 9.65 2.75 2.97
CA ASN A 3 8.46 3.61 3.08
C ASN A 3 7.20 2.80 2.79
N SER A 4 6.07 3.26 3.33
CA SER A 4 4.77 2.63 3.12
C SER A 4 3.76 3.58 2.51
N VAL A 5 2.90 3.02 1.66
CA VAL A 5 1.68 3.68 1.16
C VAL A 5 0.51 2.73 1.40
N GLN A 6 -0.60 3.24 1.92
CA GLN A 6 -1.71 2.38 2.36
C GLN A 6 -3.07 3.04 2.15
N CYS A 7 -4.09 2.24 1.93
CA CYS A 7 -5.49 2.69 1.99
C CYS A 7 -6.41 1.55 2.42
N ALA A 8 -7.49 1.91 3.09
CA ALA A 8 -8.64 1.06 3.35
C ALA A 8 -9.91 1.87 3.08
N VAL A 9 -10.78 1.37 2.24
CA VAL A 9 -11.98 2.06 1.76
C VAL A 9 -13.19 1.20 2.03
N GLN A 10 -14.20 1.79 2.69
CA GLN A 10 -15.44 1.12 3.03
C GLN A 10 -16.20 0.69 1.77
N GLY A 11 -16.57 -0.58 1.72
CA GLY A 11 -17.31 -1.20 0.65
C GLY A 11 -18.74 -0.66 0.48
N ARG A 12 -19.28 -0.79 -0.73
CA ARG A 12 -20.66 -0.35 -1.02
C ARG A 12 -21.72 -1.12 -0.24
N GLY A 13 -21.45 -2.38 0.10
CA GLY A 13 -22.28 -3.21 0.97
C GLY A 13 -22.34 -2.64 2.38
N HIS A 14 -21.16 -2.37 2.96
CA HIS A 14 -21.03 -1.83 4.31
C HIS A 14 -21.60 -0.41 4.43
N ILE A 15 -21.47 0.44 3.41
CA ILE A 15 -22.15 1.75 3.39
C ILE A 15 -23.67 1.58 3.46
N LYS A 16 -24.26 0.64 2.70
CA LYS A 16 -25.71 0.40 2.70
C LYS A 16 -26.23 -0.17 4.02
N SER A 17 -25.46 -1.03 4.68
CA SER A 17 -25.81 -1.63 5.98
C SER A 17 -25.42 -0.78 7.16
N ASN A 18 -24.79 0.39 6.95
CA ASN A 18 -24.20 1.23 7.99
C ASN A 18 -23.18 0.48 8.87
N THR A 19 -22.47 -0.48 8.28
CA THR A 19 -21.37 -1.22 8.91
C THR A 19 -20.07 -0.42 8.72
N PRO A 20 -19.24 -0.19 9.75
CA PRO A 20 -17.96 0.48 9.58
C PRO A 20 -17.02 -0.30 8.66
N CYS A 21 -16.01 0.36 8.09
CA CYS A 21 -14.94 -0.33 7.35
C CYS A 21 -14.22 -1.32 8.28
N GLN A 22 -14.28 -2.60 7.94
CA GLN A 22 -13.72 -3.70 8.72
C GLN A 22 -12.26 -3.99 8.36
N ASP A 23 -11.81 -3.54 7.17
CA ASP A 23 -10.41 -3.60 6.75
C ASP A 23 -9.55 -2.60 7.51
N LYS A 24 -8.38 -3.05 7.97
CA LYS A 24 -7.37 -2.21 8.62
C LYS A 24 -5.99 -2.46 8.04
N THR A 25 -5.25 -1.37 7.87
CA THR A 25 -3.85 -1.38 7.48
C THR A 25 -3.02 -0.65 8.52
N TYR A 26 -1.80 -1.13 8.77
CA TYR A 26 -0.90 -0.48 9.71
C TYR A 26 0.55 -0.59 9.26
N TYR A 27 1.31 0.47 9.42
CA TYR A 27 2.75 0.54 9.18
C TYR A 27 3.47 1.02 10.44
N LEU A 28 4.59 0.37 10.74
CA LEU A 28 5.48 0.76 11.82
C LEU A 28 6.93 0.63 11.36
N ASN A 29 7.74 1.65 11.66
CA ASN A 29 9.19 1.64 11.43
C ASN A 29 9.89 2.00 12.73
N GLU A 30 10.41 1.00 13.41
CA GLU A 30 11.13 1.13 14.68
C GLU A 30 12.24 0.08 14.75
N ASN A 31 13.32 0.37 15.48
CA ASN A 31 14.44 -0.56 15.71
C ASN A 31 15.05 -1.12 14.41
N ASP A 32 15.22 -0.27 13.38
CA ASP A 32 15.66 -0.62 12.03
C ASP A 32 14.78 -1.67 11.33
N THR A 33 13.59 -1.87 11.83
CA THR A 33 12.60 -2.81 11.30
C THR A 33 11.41 -2.07 10.76
N SER A 34 11.10 -2.26 9.47
CA SER A 34 9.88 -1.74 8.85
C SER A 34 8.88 -2.88 8.68
N VAL A 35 7.67 -2.70 9.19
CA VAL A 35 6.61 -3.72 9.19
C VAL A 35 5.33 -3.12 8.62
N ILE A 36 4.71 -3.83 7.70
CA ILE A 36 3.35 -3.57 7.23
C ILE A 36 2.44 -4.72 7.62
N ALA A 37 1.22 -4.39 8.02
CA ALA A 37 0.16 -5.36 8.30
C ALA A 37 -1.16 -4.92 7.68
N LEU A 38 -1.95 -5.91 7.25
CA LEU A 38 -3.31 -5.75 6.78
C LEU A 38 -4.17 -6.83 7.41
N ALA A 39 -5.35 -6.48 7.87
CA ALA A 39 -6.35 -7.40 8.37
C ALA A 39 -7.73 -7.02 7.83
N ASP A 40 -8.46 -8.03 7.38
CA ASP A 40 -9.84 -7.95 6.96
C ASP A 40 -10.72 -8.54 8.08
N GLY A 41 -11.63 -7.74 8.60
CA GLY A 41 -12.55 -8.13 9.67
C GLY A 41 -13.71 -8.95 9.14
N ALA A 42 -13.95 -10.11 9.73
CA ALA A 42 -15.04 -10.99 9.31
C ALA A 42 -16.39 -10.27 9.26
N GLY A 43 -17.06 -10.28 8.10
CA GLY A 43 -18.36 -9.62 7.90
C GLY A 43 -19.48 -10.15 8.81
N SER A 44 -19.34 -11.38 9.32
CA SER A 44 -20.26 -11.98 10.29
C SER A 44 -20.00 -11.59 11.76
N ALA A 45 -18.87 -10.92 12.05
CA ALA A 45 -18.46 -10.58 13.39
C ALA A 45 -18.70 -9.07 13.65
N SER A 46 -19.51 -8.76 14.65
CA SER A 46 -20.03 -7.41 14.90
C SER A 46 -18.98 -6.35 15.25
N MET A 47 -17.87 -6.79 15.85
CA MET A 47 -16.77 -5.94 16.33
C MET A 47 -15.45 -6.21 15.60
N SER A 48 -15.49 -6.84 14.42
CA SER A 48 -14.31 -7.30 13.68
C SER A 48 -13.35 -6.16 13.32
N HIS A 49 -13.86 -4.96 13.07
CA HIS A 49 -13.03 -3.77 12.80
C HIS A 49 -12.09 -3.40 13.97
N PHE A 50 -12.52 -3.61 15.22
CA PHE A 50 -11.65 -3.42 16.39
C PHE A 50 -10.60 -4.55 16.50
N GLY A 51 -11.02 -5.79 16.18
CA GLY A 51 -10.10 -6.94 16.14
C GLY A 51 -9.01 -6.74 15.08
N ALA A 52 -9.40 -6.37 13.86
CA ALA A 52 -8.49 -6.07 12.75
C ALA A 52 -7.50 -4.95 13.11
N GLU A 53 -7.97 -3.89 13.77
CA GLU A 53 -7.11 -2.79 14.23
C GLU A 53 -6.11 -3.26 15.30
N LEU A 54 -6.55 -4.03 16.29
CA LEU A 54 -5.67 -4.55 17.33
C LEU A 54 -4.60 -5.48 16.75
N VAL A 55 -4.98 -6.46 15.91
CA VAL A 55 -4.01 -7.44 15.42
C VAL A 55 -2.97 -6.81 14.51
N THR A 56 -3.34 -5.84 13.66
CA THR A 56 -2.38 -5.13 12.79
C THR A 56 -1.39 -4.31 13.61
N GLN A 57 -1.84 -3.55 14.60
CA GLN A 57 -0.96 -2.77 15.47
C GLN A 57 -0.07 -3.65 16.34
N LYS A 58 -0.65 -4.70 16.94
CA LYS A 58 0.07 -5.56 17.88
C LYS A 58 1.15 -6.39 17.18
N ILE A 59 0.88 -6.94 15.98
CA ILE A 59 1.88 -7.70 15.24
C ILE A 59 3.03 -6.81 14.75
N CYS A 60 2.76 -5.58 14.33
CA CYS A 60 3.81 -4.66 13.92
C CYS A 60 4.74 -4.34 15.10
N ARG A 61 4.21 -4.03 16.29
CA ARG A 61 5.02 -3.81 17.50
C ARG A 61 5.81 -5.06 17.90
N LEU A 62 5.20 -6.24 17.82
CA LEU A 62 5.86 -7.48 18.14
C LEU A 62 7.06 -7.74 17.22
N LEU A 63 6.89 -7.55 15.92
CA LEU A 63 7.95 -7.78 14.94
C LEU A 63 9.05 -6.71 14.98
N THR A 64 8.74 -5.44 15.28
CA THR A 64 9.79 -4.43 15.46
C THR A 64 10.66 -4.69 16.70
N GLN A 65 10.09 -5.33 17.72
CA GLN A 65 10.82 -5.68 18.95
C GLN A 65 11.56 -7.02 18.89
N GLN A 66 11.02 -8.00 18.17
CA GLN A 66 11.46 -9.40 18.25
C GLN A 66 11.94 -9.97 16.90
N PHE A 67 12.15 -9.12 15.87
CA PHE A 67 12.48 -9.59 14.52
C PHE A 67 13.65 -10.57 14.48
N ASP A 68 14.76 -10.23 15.11
CA ASP A 68 15.97 -11.07 15.07
C ASP A 68 15.78 -12.41 15.79
N ILE A 69 15.00 -12.43 16.87
CA ILE A 69 14.65 -13.66 17.57
C ILE A 69 13.84 -14.57 16.66
N TYR A 70 12.76 -14.06 16.06
CA TYR A 70 11.91 -14.85 15.16
C TYR A 70 12.61 -15.24 13.86
N PHE A 71 13.51 -14.39 13.35
CA PHE A 71 14.26 -14.72 12.15
C PHE A 71 15.24 -15.87 12.38
N ASN A 72 15.93 -15.89 13.52
CA ASN A 72 16.99 -16.86 13.81
C ASN A 72 16.46 -18.16 14.43
N GLU A 73 15.27 -18.17 15.05
CA GLU A 73 14.66 -19.37 15.60
C GLU A 73 14.30 -20.35 14.47
N GLU A 74 14.73 -21.60 14.59
CA GLU A 74 14.50 -22.65 13.59
C GLU A 74 13.13 -23.31 13.72
N ASP A 75 12.59 -23.38 14.96
CA ASP A 75 11.25 -23.94 15.20
C ASP A 75 10.14 -22.93 14.79
N GLY A 76 9.76 -23.02 13.53
CA GLY A 76 8.67 -22.19 12.99
C GLY A 76 7.32 -22.40 13.69
N VAL A 77 7.07 -23.60 14.28
CA VAL A 77 5.84 -23.87 15.02
C VAL A 77 5.85 -23.15 16.37
N ALA A 78 6.98 -23.14 17.06
CA ALA A 78 7.15 -22.40 18.31
C ALA A 78 6.92 -20.89 18.08
N ILE A 79 7.49 -20.31 17.02
CA ILE A 79 7.27 -18.89 16.67
C ILE A 79 5.80 -18.61 16.42
N LYS A 80 5.13 -19.39 15.57
CA LYS A 80 3.71 -19.23 15.26
C LYS A 80 2.85 -19.30 16.53
N ARG A 81 3.17 -20.23 17.46
CA ARG A 81 2.45 -20.37 18.73
C ARG A 81 2.60 -19.12 19.60
N VAL A 82 3.79 -18.53 19.68
CA VAL A 82 4.03 -17.30 20.43
C VAL A 82 3.26 -16.15 19.80
N ILE A 83 3.33 -15.98 18.47
CA ILE A 83 2.64 -14.90 17.75
C ILE A 83 1.13 -15.01 17.95
N VAL A 84 0.52 -16.17 17.61
CA VAL A 84 -0.93 -16.38 17.72
C VAL A 84 -1.38 -16.22 19.18
N GLY A 85 -0.65 -16.80 20.14
CA GLY A 85 -0.95 -16.66 21.57
C GLY A 85 -0.95 -15.20 22.04
N THR A 86 0.05 -14.41 21.59
CA THR A 86 0.15 -12.98 21.91
C THR A 86 -1.00 -12.16 21.32
N LEU A 87 -1.42 -12.49 20.09
CA LEU A 87 -2.57 -11.84 19.46
C LEU A 87 -3.88 -12.19 20.17
N LEU A 88 -4.10 -13.47 20.47
CA LEU A 88 -5.30 -13.96 21.19
C LEU A 88 -5.40 -13.38 22.61
N GLU A 89 -4.29 -13.24 23.32
CA GLU A 89 -4.26 -12.56 24.62
C GLU A 89 -4.72 -11.10 24.49
N GLY A 90 -4.26 -10.40 23.46
CA GLY A 90 -4.70 -9.03 23.18
C GLY A 90 -6.18 -8.94 22.85
N LEU A 91 -6.66 -9.84 21.98
CA LEU A 91 -8.07 -9.93 21.60
C LEU A 91 -8.95 -10.27 22.82
N GLY A 92 -8.49 -11.17 23.71
CA GLY A 92 -9.20 -11.50 24.93
C GLY A 92 -9.38 -10.31 25.87
N LYS A 93 -8.35 -9.45 26.02
CA LYS A 93 -8.47 -8.22 26.78
C LYS A 93 -9.42 -7.22 26.14
N LEU A 94 -9.30 -7.02 24.83
CA LEU A 94 -10.18 -6.14 24.06
C LEU A 94 -11.65 -6.60 24.12
N ALA A 95 -11.91 -7.91 24.07
CA ALA A 95 -13.24 -8.47 24.20
C ALA A 95 -13.88 -8.16 25.56
N GLN A 96 -13.09 -8.22 26.65
CA GLN A 96 -13.53 -7.81 27.99
C GLN A 96 -13.85 -6.31 28.03
N ASP A 97 -12.99 -5.46 27.46
CA ASP A 97 -13.19 -4.00 27.45
C ASP A 97 -14.43 -3.59 26.63
N LEU A 98 -14.75 -4.32 25.57
CA LEU A 98 -15.90 -4.07 24.70
C LEU A 98 -17.18 -4.83 25.08
N ASP A 99 -17.14 -5.66 26.15
CA ASP A 99 -18.24 -6.52 26.58
C ASP A 99 -18.77 -7.42 25.44
N CYS A 100 -17.85 -8.09 24.72
CA CYS A 100 -18.16 -8.99 23.61
C CYS A 100 -17.37 -10.30 23.70
N GLU A 101 -17.63 -11.25 22.80
CA GLU A 101 -16.87 -12.48 22.73
C GLU A 101 -15.64 -12.32 21.78
N VAL A 102 -14.57 -13.06 22.03
CA VAL A 102 -13.35 -13.03 21.16
C VAL A 102 -13.68 -13.33 19.69
N LYS A 103 -14.69 -14.17 19.43
CA LYS A 103 -15.15 -14.47 18.05
C LYS A 103 -15.73 -13.25 17.32
N ASP A 104 -16.27 -12.26 18.06
CA ASP A 104 -16.82 -11.04 17.50
C ASP A 104 -15.72 -10.08 17.00
N LEU A 105 -14.46 -10.36 17.33
CA LEU A 105 -13.25 -9.66 16.91
C LEU A 105 -12.49 -10.37 15.78
N ALA A 106 -13.13 -11.34 15.10
CA ALA A 106 -12.50 -12.17 14.10
C ALA A 106 -11.98 -11.35 12.91
N SER A 107 -10.72 -11.59 12.50
CA SER A 107 -10.11 -10.99 11.32
C SER A 107 -9.03 -11.88 10.71
N THR A 108 -8.74 -11.68 9.43
CA THR A 108 -7.54 -12.20 8.76
C THR A 108 -6.28 -11.48 9.25
N LEU A 109 -5.10 -11.90 8.79
CA LEU A 109 -3.85 -11.20 9.05
C LEU A 109 -2.81 -11.47 7.97
N LEU A 110 -2.38 -10.43 7.30
CA LEU A 110 -1.28 -10.41 6.34
C LEU A 110 -0.18 -9.50 6.86
N VAL A 111 1.07 -9.94 6.81
CA VAL A 111 2.21 -9.15 7.32
C VAL A 111 3.43 -9.32 6.43
N ALA A 112 4.17 -8.23 6.23
CA ALA A 112 5.54 -8.26 5.72
C ALA A 112 6.42 -7.35 6.59
N ALA A 113 7.52 -7.90 7.09
CA ALA A 113 8.50 -7.20 7.88
C ALA A 113 9.87 -7.31 7.25
N VAL A 114 10.65 -6.22 7.29
CA VAL A 114 12.01 -6.16 6.75
C VAL A 114 12.97 -5.55 7.76
N LYS A 115 14.17 -6.12 7.87
CA LYS A 115 15.27 -5.62 8.69
C LYS A 115 16.63 -6.09 8.13
N ASN A 116 17.55 -5.18 7.92
CA ASN A 116 18.96 -5.50 7.59
C ASN A 116 19.11 -6.56 6.47
N GLY A 117 18.41 -6.35 5.34
CA GLY A 117 18.48 -7.26 4.19
C GLY A 117 17.71 -8.58 4.35
N LYS A 118 16.95 -8.74 5.44
CA LYS A 118 16.13 -9.93 5.77
C LYS A 118 14.64 -9.58 5.73
N TYR A 119 13.78 -10.60 5.54
CA TYR A 119 12.33 -10.43 5.64
C TYR A 119 11.66 -11.56 6.41
N ILE A 120 10.51 -11.25 7.00
CA ILE A 120 9.54 -12.19 7.57
C ILE A 120 8.16 -11.87 6.97
N ILE A 121 7.45 -12.89 6.50
CA ILE A 121 6.07 -12.81 6.02
C ILE A 121 5.21 -13.72 6.89
N LEU A 122 4.04 -13.21 7.28
CA LEU A 122 3.02 -14.00 7.98
C LEU A 122 1.69 -13.87 7.22
N HIS A 123 0.92 -14.96 7.16
CA HIS A 123 -0.37 -14.96 6.47
C HIS A 123 -1.36 -15.89 7.17
N ILE A 124 -2.53 -15.35 7.55
CA ILE A 124 -3.75 -16.05 7.98
C ILE A 124 -4.91 -15.46 7.19
N GLY A 125 -5.64 -16.27 6.44
CA GLY A 125 -6.84 -15.85 5.70
C GLY A 125 -6.68 -15.91 4.18
N ASP A 126 -7.54 -15.19 3.49
CA ASP A 126 -7.77 -15.27 2.04
C ASP A 126 -7.28 -14.07 1.23
N GLY A 127 -6.57 -13.14 1.84
CA GLY A 127 -5.90 -12.07 1.10
C GLY A 127 -4.68 -12.56 0.29
N VAL A 128 -3.95 -11.63 -0.34
CA VAL A 128 -2.77 -11.93 -1.16
C VAL A 128 -1.57 -11.14 -0.70
N ILE A 129 -0.41 -11.79 -0.65
CA ILE A 129 0.89 -11.14 -0.43
C ILE A 129 1.73 -11.25 -1.69
N GLY A 130 2.06 -10.09 -2.28
CA GLY A 130 2.98 -9.98 -3.41
C GLY A 130 4.30 -9.32 -3.04
N TYR A 131 5.27 -9.44 -3.93
CA TYR A 131 6.57 -8.77 -3.82
C TYR A 131 7.15 -8.45 -5.20
N VAL A 132 8.04 -7.46 -5.26
CA VAL A 132 8.83 -7.16 -6.47
C VAL A 132 10.26 -7.63 -6.25
N LYS A 133 10.76 -8.49 -7.14
CA LYS A 133 12.14 -8.99 -7.15
C LYS A 133 12.77 -8.76 -8.52
N ASN A 134 13.89 -8.05 -8.56
CA ASN A 134 14.59 -7.72 -9.81
C ASN A 134 13.69 -7.05 -10.85
N GLY A 135 12.77 -6.20 -10.41
CA GLY A 135 11.80 -5.51 -11.26
C GLY A 135 10.58 -6.34 -11.69
N GLU A 136 10.49 -7.62 -11.33
CA GLU A 136 9.36 -8.50 -11.61
C GLU A 136 8.43 -8.63 -10.41
N LEU A 137 7.12 -8.51 -10.66
CA LEU A 137 6.08 -8.70 -9.67
C LEU A 137 5.78 -10.20 -9.50
N LYS A 138 5.83 -10.68 -8.26
CA LYS A 138 5.65 -12.09 -7.89
C LYS A 138 4.71 -12.21 -6.70
N ILE A 139 4.17 -13.42 -6.47
CA ILE A 139 3.34 -13.73 -5.32
C ILE A 139 4.16 -14.51 -4.29
N ALA A 140 4.14 -14.02 -3.06
CA ALA A 140 4.72 -14.71 -1.92
C ALA A 140 3.71 -15.67 -1.29
N SER A 141 2.46 -15.25 -1.14
CA SER A 141 1.40 -16.08 -0.56
C SER A 141 0.08 -15.84 -1.26
N HIS A 142 -0.52 -16.94 -1.71
CA HIS A 142 -1.85 -16.98 -2.31
C HIS A 142 -2.93 -17.05 -1.23
N PRO A 143 -4.20 -16.68 -1.56
CA PRO A 143 -5.35 -16.87 -0.69
C PRO A 143 -5.43 -18.31 -0.18
N GLU A 144 -5.75 -18.47 1.10
CA GLU A 144 -6.08 -19.77 1.68
C GLU A 144 -7.53 -19.82 2.09
N ASN A 145 -8.23 -20.84 1.61
CA ASN A 145 -9.53 -21.22 2.13
C ASN A 145 -9.30 -22.28 3.23
N GLY A 146 -10.14 -22.29 4.27
CA GLY A 146 -10.13 -23.33 5.30
C GLY A 146 -10.43 -24.74 4.74
N GLU A 147 -10.57 -25.74 5.63
CA GLU A 147 -10.83 -27.14 5.25
C GLU A 147 -12.04 -27.32 4.32
N PHE A 148 -12.99 -26.39 4.34
CA PHE A 148 -14.12 -26.36 3.41
C PHE A 148 -13.90 -25.26 2.37
N VAL A 149 -14.11 -25.57 1.12
CA VAL A 149 -14.13 -24.61 0.01
C VAL A 149 -15.12 -23.48 0.37
N ASN A 150 -14.63 -22.24 0.52
CA ASN A 150 -15.32 -21.01 0.92
C ASN A 150 -15.39 -20.71 2.44
N THR A 151 -14.51 -21.25 3.27
CA THR A 151 -14.38 -20.80 4.65
C THR A 151 -13.04 -20.07 4.84
N THR A 152 -13.09 -18.81 5.27
CA THR A 152 -11.90 -18.04 5.63
C THR A 152 -11.45 -18.40 7.04
N VAL A 153 -10.14 -18.58 7.24
CA VAL A 153 -9.54 -18.75 8.56
C VAL A 153 -9.18 -17.39 9.14
N PHE A 154 -9.58 -17.14 10.36
CA PHE A 154 -9.30 -15.92 11.10
C PHE A 154 -8.28 -16.16 12.22
N VAL A 155 -7.69 -15.09 12.74
CA VAL A 155 -6.77 -15.16 13.89
C VAL A 155 -7.42 -15.82 15.11
N THR A 156 -8.74 -15.70 15.27
CA THR A 156 -9.54 -16.30 16.34
C THR A 156 -9.96 -17.75 16.08
N SER A 157 -9.70 -18.28 14.89
CA SER A 157 -10.07 -19.67 14.53
C SER A 157 -9.20 -20.69 15.28
N LYS A 158 -9.79 -21.85 15.59
CA LYS A 158 -9.07 -22.96 16.28
C LYS A 158 -7.87 -23.47 15.48
N ASP A 159 -7.95 -23.42 14.16
CA ASP A 159 -6.95 -23.84 13.19
C ASP A 159 -5.98 -22.72 12.76
N ALA A 160 -6.11 -21.52 13.31
CA ALA A 160 -5.23 -20.39 13.00
C ALA A 160 -3.73 -20.73 13.08
N LEU A 161 -3.33 -21.50 14.09
CA LEU A 161 -1.94 -21.91 14.28
C LEU A 161 -1.46 -22.86 13.17
N SER A 162 -2.28 -23.83 12.77
CA SER A 162 -1.92 -24.85 11.79
C SER A 162 -1.95 -24.30 10.36
N THR A 163 -2.86 -23.36 10.06
CA THR A 163 -3.01 -22.76 8.74
C THR A 163 -2.10 -21.54 8.52
N MET A 164 -1.66 -20.88 9.61
CA MET A 164 -0.75 -19.75 9.51
C MET A 164 0.48 -20.09 8.67
N LYS A 165 0.69 -19.39 7.57
CA LYS A 165 1.94 -19.44 6.81
C LYS A 165 2.95 -18.48 7.42
N MET A 166 4.18 -18.95 7.53
CA MET A 166 5.33 -18.12 7.89
C MET A 166 6.47 -18.39 6.91
N MET A 167 6.99 -17.33 6.32
CA MET A 167 8.13 -17.36 5.42
C MET A 167 9.18 -16.37 5.89
N LYS A 168 10.43 -16.74 5.82
CA LYS A 168 11.56 -15.86 6.15
C LYS A 168 12.72 -16.11 5.19
N GLY A 169 13.47 -15.07 4.89
CA GLY A 169 14.59 -15.16 3.96
C GLY A 169 15.36 -13.86 3.80
N GLN A 170 16.31 -13.88 2.86
CA GLN A 170 17.08 -12.71 2.48
C GLN A 170 16.38 -11.96 1.36
N LEU A 171 16.45 -10.63 1.36
CA LEU A 171 15.81 -9.80 0.34
C LEU A 171 16.34 -10.10 -1.08
N ASN A 172 17.65 -10.20 -1.27
CA ASN A 172 18.28 -10.63 -2.54
C ASN A 172 17.60 -10.08 -3.80
N GLY A 173 17.51 -8.75 -3.91
CA GLY A 173 16.88 -8.05 -5.03
C GLY A 173 15.37 -7.86 -4.88
N ILE A 174 14.77 -8.17 -3.72
CA ILE A 174 13.40 -7.77 -3.39
C ILE A 174 13.41 -6.30 -2.98
N THR A 175 12.61 -5.49 -3.67
CA THR A 175 12.53 -4.03 -3.49
C THR A 175 11.18 -3.55 -2.99
N GLY A 176 10.22 -4.45 -2.77
CA GLY A 176 8.92 -4.08 -2.23
C GLY A 176 8.01 -5.27 -1.97
N PHE A 177 7.04 -5.07 -1.07
CA PHE A 177 5.96 -5.99 -0.73
C PHE A 177 4.60 -5.30 -0.88
N ALA A 178 3.56 -6.05 -1.21
CA ALA A 178 2.19 -5.58 -1.29
C ALA A 178 1.25 -6.58 -0.61
N LEU A 179 0.37 -6.08 0.26
CA LEU A 179 -0.69 -6.85 0.91
C LEU A 179 -2.03 -6.32 0.44
N ILE A 180 -2.97 -7.20 0.07
CA ILE A 180 -4.34 -6.84 -0.34
C ILE A 180 -5.37 -7.74 0.33
N SER A 181 -6.52 -7.15 0.67
CA SER A 181 -7.71 -7.90 1.09
C SER A 181 -8.41 -8.57 -0.09
N ASP A 182 -9.32 -9.48 0.19
CA ASP A 182 -10.13 -10.19 -0.82
C ASP A 182 -11.03 -9.24 -1.62
N GLY A 183 -11.60 -8.19 -1.01
CA GLY A 183 -12.38 -7.17 -1.72
C GLY A 183 -11.57 -6.40 -2.77
N THR A 184 -10.26 -6.26 -2.57
CA THR A 184 -9.32 -5.69 -3.55
C THR A 184 -8.91 -6.71 -4.62
N GLU A 185 -8.96 -8.00 -4.28
CA GLU A 185 -8.58 -9.11 -5.16
C GLU A 185 -9.32 -9.08 -6.50
N ALA A 186 -10.61 -8.82 -6.49
CA ALA A 186 -11.44 -8.77 -7.71
C ALA A 186 -10.91 -7.81 -8.80
N SER A 187 -10.21 -6.73 -8.40
CA SER A 187 -9.68 -5.73 -9.31
C SER A 187 -8.18 -5.89 -9.61
N LEU A 188 -7.42 -6.36 -8.64
CA LEU A 188 -5.96 -6.29 -8.66
C LEU A 188 -5.26 -7.65 -8.63
N TYR A 189 -6.01 -8.76 -8.59
CA TYR A 189 -5.47 -10.12 -8.64
C TYR A 189 -6.20 -10.98 -9.67
N ASN A 190 -5.48 -11.59 -10.57
CA ASN A 190 -6.01 -12.55 -11.53
C ASN A 190 -5.96 -13.96 -10.94
N LYS A 191 -7.11 -14.46 -10.46
CA LYS A 191 -7.23 -15.82 -9.87
C LYS A 191 -6.82 -16.92 -10.83
N ARG A 192 -7.12 -16.77 -12.13
CA ARG A 192 -6.82 -17.79 -13.14
C ARG A 192 -5.32 -17.89 -13.43
N GLU A 193 -4.67 -16.76 -13.56
CA GLU A 193 -3.23 -16.68 -13.87
C GLU A 193 -2.38 -16.65 -12.59
N LYS A 194 -3.01 -16.53 -11.43
CA LYS A 194 -2.37 -16.36 -10.13
C LYS A 194 -1.33 -15.23 -10.14
N SER A 195 -1.73 -14.08 -10.70
CA SER A 195 -0.85 -12.93 -10.88
C SER A 195 -1.49 -11.65 -10.36
N LEU A 196 -0.66 -10.74 -9.85
CA LEU A 196 -1.07 -9.39 -9.46
C LEU A 196 -1.09 -8.45 -10.66
N ALA A 197 -1.99 -7.47 -10.63
CA ALA A 197 -2.08 -6.45 -11.68
C ALA A 197 -0.80 -5.61 -11.77
N PRO A 198 -0.38 -5.19 -12.98
CA PRO A 198 0.79 -4.30 -13.16
C PRO A 198 0.70 -2.96 -12.40
N ALA A 199 -0.51 -2.59 -11.95
CA ALA A 199 -0.75 -1.40 -11.13
C ALA A 199 0.11 -1.37 -9.87
N PHE A 200 0.39 -2.51 -9.23
CA PHE A 200 1.27 -2.59 -8.06
C PHE A 200 2.68 -2.10 -8.36
N LYS A 201 3.26 -2.60 -9.45
CA LYS A 201 4.59 -2.16 -9.87
C LYS A 201 4.59 -0.66 -10.15
N LYS A 202 3.55 -0.14 -10.81
CA LYS A 202 3.40 1.29 -11.07
C LYS A 202 3.35 2.10 -9.78
N ILE A 203 2.62 1.67 -8.75
CA ILE A 203 2.55 2.36 -7.45
C ILE A 203 3.93 2.34 -6.79
N MET A 204 4.63 1.21 -6.79
CA MET A 204 5.98 1.09 -6.23
C MET A 204 7.00 1.96 -6.99
N ASP A 205 6.91 2.05 -8.31
CA ASP A 205 7.77 2.94 -9.10
C ASP A 205 7.45 4.43 -8.83
N LEU A 206 6.17 4.77 -8.68
CA LEU A 206 5.75 6.13 -8.34
C LEU A 206 6.17 6.55 -6.92
N SER A 207 6.20 5.62 -5.95
CA SER A 207 6.62 5.92 -4.58
C SER A 207 8.08 6.37 -4.46
N LYS A 208 8.90 6.06 -5.47
CA LYS A 208 10.31 6.49 -5.53
C LYS A 208 10.49 7.93 -5.97
N ILE A 209 9.51 8.49 -6.68
CA ILE A 209 9.59 9.79 -7.35
C ILE A 209 8.52 10.79 -6.91
N MET A 210 7.43 10.32 -6.30
CA MET A 210 6.33 11.17 -5.82
C MET A 210 6.46 11.48 -4.33
N LYS A 211 5.92 12.61 -3.93
CA LYS A 211 5.70 12.96 -2.52
C LYS A 211 4.73 11.95 -1.91
N ALA A 212 5.02 11.48 -0.71
CA ALA A 212 4.25 10.41 -0.07
C ALA A 212 2.76 10.77 0.10
N ASP A 213 2.46 12.00 0.54
CA ASP A 213 1.10 12.51 0.70
C ASP A 213 0.33 12.58 -0.63
N CYS A 214 1.03 12.93 -1.72
CA CYS A 214 0.43 12.97 -3.05
C CYS A 214 0.08 11.59 -3.57
N LEU A 215 0.99 10.63 -3.41
CA LEU A 215 0.75 9.24 -3.80
C LEU A 215 -0.36 8.61 -2.96
N GLN A 216 -0.37 8.86 -1.66
CA GLN A 216 -1.40 8.43 -0.73
C GLN A 216 -2.79 8.90 -1.19
N ASN A 217 -2.95 10.20 -1.45
CA ASN A 217 -4.20 10.79 -1.92
C ASN A 217 -4.67 10.23 -3.28
N GLU A 218 -3.75 10.00 -4.23
CA GLU A 218 -4.11 9.42 -5.54
C GLU A 218 -4.51 7.95 -5.42
N MET A 219 -3.90 7.21 -4.51
CA MET A 219 -4.29 5.82 -4.23
C MET A 219 -5.68 5.77 -3.60
N GLU A 220 -5.97 6.57 -2.58
CA GLU A 220 -7.29 6.67 -1.97
C GLU A 220 -8.37 7.03 -2.99
N ARG A 221 -8.11 8.02 -3.87
CA ARG A 221 -9.03 8.38 -4.96
C ARG A 221 -9.27 7.24 -5.94
N SER A 222 -8.22 6.49 -6.28
CA SER A 222 -8.33 5.35 -7.18
C SER A 222 -9.17 4.24 -6.56
N PHE A 223 -9.00 3.98 -5.27
CA PHE A 223 -9.80 3.02 -4.53
C PHE A 223 -11.26 3.46 -4.43
N GLU A 224 -11.53 4.70 -4.05
CA GLU A 224 -12.89 5.25 -3.93
C GLU A 224 -13.64 5.30 -5.27
N ASN A 225 -12.98 5.65 -6.36
CA ASN A 225 -13.66 5.89 -7.63
C ASN A 225 -13.63 4.70 -8.61
N VAL A 226 -12.69 3.75 -8.44
CA VAL A 226 -12.50 2.63 -9.38
C VAL A 226 -12.61 1.29 -8.67
N ILE A 227 -11.71 0.98 -7.72
CA ILE A 227 -11.58 -0.35 -7.13
C ILE A 227 -12.87 -0.78 -6.42
N LYS A 228 -13.40 0.05 -5.55
CA LYS A 228 -14.63 -0.19 -4.79
C LYS A 228 -15.88 -0.43 -5.67
N ASN A 229 -15.84 -0.03 -6.96
CA ASN A 229 -16.95 -0.26 -7.88
C ASN A 229 -17.03 -1.72 -8.38
N SER A 230 -15.97 -2.50 -8.24
CA SER A 230 -15.89 -3.92 -8.66
C SER A 230 -16.38 -4.90 -7.59
N THR A 231 -16.57 -4.44 -6.35
CA THR A 231 -16.99 -5.28 -5.23
C THR A 231 -18.05 -4.60 -4.36
N THR A 232 -18.67 -5.35 -3.45
CA THR A 232 -19.54 -4.82 -2.38
C THR A 232 -18.82 -4.76 -1.04
N ASP A 233 -17.66 -5.44 -0.93
CA ASP A 233 -16.86 -5.54 0.27
C ASP A 233 -15.87 -4.39 0.44
N ASP A 234 -15.27 -4.28 1.63
CA ASP A 234 -14.21 -3.32 1.89
C ASP A 234 -12.99 -3.62 1.01
N CYS A 235 -12.24 -2.58 0.67
CA CYS A 235 -11.07 -2.72 -0.19
C CYS A 235 -9.85 -2.12 0.50
N SER A 236 -8.82 -2.92 0.70
CA SER A 236 -7.59 -2.42 1.29
C SER A 236 -6.33 -2.89 0.59
N LEU A 237 -5.32 -2.04 0.67
CA LEU A 237 -3.98 -2.24 0.14
C LEU A 237 -2.97 -1.56 1.05
N ILE A 238 -1.87 -2.24 1.34
CA ILE A 238 -0.67 -1.62 1.90
C ILE A 238 0.56 -2.12 1.17
N ILE A 239 1.46 -1.19 0.84
CA ILE A 239 2.70 -1.46 0.12
C ILE A 239 3.87 -0.98 0.98
N LEU A 240 4.91 -1.81 1.07
CA LEU A 240 6.22 -1.47 1.64
C LEU A 240 7.23 -1.43 0.51
N VAL A 241 7.93 -0.32 0.34
CA VAL A 241 8.89 -0.11 -0.77
C VAL A 241 10.22 0.36 -0.24
N GLU A 242 11.30 -0.23 -0.76
CA GLU A 242 12.66 0.25 -0.52
C GLU A 242 12.84 1.63 -1.16
N GLU A 243 13.36 2.59 -0.42
CA GLU A 243 13.70 3.91 -0.94
C GLU A 243 14.75 3.82 -2.02
N ASP A 244 14.48 4.48 -3.12
CA ASP A 244 15.44 4.61 -4.22
C ASP A 244 16.29 5.87 -4.03
N TYR A 245 17.48 5.69 -3.47
CA TYR A 245 18.44 6.79 -3.32
C TYR A 245 19.10 7.21 -4.65
N SER A 246 18.84 6.50 -5.76
CA SER A 246 19.34 6.86 -7.07
C SER A 246 18.59 8.04 -7.69
N PHE A 247 17.35 8.32 -7.25
CA PHE A 247 16.59 9.48 -7.69
C PHE A 247 16.97 10.72 -6.87
N PRO A 248 17.71 11.68 -7.44
CA PRO A 248 18.25 12.81 -6.68
C PRO A 248 17.23 13.96 -6.48
N GLY A 249 15.99 13.78 -6.94
CA GLY A 249 15.00 14.83 -7.09
C GLY A 249 14.98 15.41 -8.51
N TYR A 250 13.81 15.91 -8.93
CA TYR A 250 13.58 16.36 -10.32
C TYR A 250 14.52 17.48 -10.76
N ARG A 251 14.82 18.43 -9.88
CA ARG A 251 15.68 19.59 -10.19
C ARG A 251 17.11 19.17 -10.53
N LYS A 252 17.61 18.12 -9.88
CA LYS A 252 18.98 17.60 -10.08
C LYS A 252 19.14 16.71 -11.32
N LEU A 253 18.04 16.38 -12.02
CA LEU A 253 18.09 15.61 -13.27
C LEU A 253 18.69 16.45 -14.42
N SER A 254 19.52 15.82 -15.25
CA SER A 254 19.98 16.41 -16.53
C SER A 254 18.80 16.60 -17.50
N GLU A 255 18.97 17.46 -18.52
CA GLU A 255 17.94 17.65 -19.56
C GLU A 255 17.52 16.33 -20.25
N ALA A 256 18.47 15.44 -20.52
CA ALA A 256 18.19 14.14 -21.11
C ALA A 256 17.31 13.28 -20.19
N GLN A 257 17.65 13.19 -18.90
CA GLN A 257 16.86 12.47 -17.90
C GLN A 257 15.47 13.10 -17.73
N LYS A 258 15.35 14.42 -17.69
CA LYS A 258 14.05 15.11 -17.64
C LYS A 258 13.19 14.83 -18.87
N ARG A 259 13.78 14.75 -20.07
CA ARG A 259 13.05 14.38 -21.30
C ARG A 259 12.47 12.97 -21.21
N ASP A 260 13.27 12.01 -20.76
CA ASP A 260 12.82 10.63 -20.56
C ASP A 260 11.74 10.55 -19.47
N PHE A 261 11.96 11.19 -18.34
CA PHE A 261 11.02 11.27 -17.22
C PHE A 261 9.65 11.81 -17.66
N LEU A 262 9.65 12.90 -18.45
CA LEU A 262 8.45 13.52 -19.00
C LEU A 262 7.92 12.83 -20.26
N SER A 263 8.54 11.74 -20.71
CA SER A 263 8.15 11.00 -21.94
C SER A 263 8.09 11.90 -23.17
N LEU A 264 9.07 12.79 -23.34
CA LEU A 264 9.12 13.79 -24.43
C LEU A 264 9.93 13.33 -25.65
N SER A 265 9.98 12.06 -25.96
CA SER A 265 10.68 11.52 -27.13
C SER A 265 9.99 11.90 -28.47
N GLY A 266 10.76 12.18 -29.51
CA GLY A 266 10.29 12.22 -30.91
C GLY A 266 9.65 13.52 -31.41
N SER A 267 9.71 14.66 -30.73
CA SER A 267 9.08 15.92 -31.15
C SER A 267 10.10 16.99 -31.58
N LEU A 268 9.89 17.65 -32.73
CA LEU A 268 10.68 18.79 -33.23
C LEU A 268 10.75 19.99 -32.25
N CYS A 269 9.87 20.05 -31.24
CA CYS A 269 9.79 21.14 -30.25
C CYS A 269 10.12 20.68 -28.82
N VAL A 270 10.89 19.61 -28.62
CA VAL A 270 11.18 19.00 -27.32
C VAL A 270 11.75 20.01 -26.33
N GLY A 271 12.75 20.82 -26.73
CA GLY A 271 13.40 21.78 -25.81
C GLY A 271 12.45 22.87 -25.29
N LYS A 272 11.60 23.46 -26.16
CA LYS A 272 10.60 24.46 -25.73
C LYS A 272 9.54 23.85 -24.81
N ARG A 273 9.17 22.58 -25.05
CA ARG A 273 8.18 21.89 -24.25
C ARG A 273 8.77 21.49 -22.90
N LEU A 274 10.00 21.00 -22.88
CA LEU A 274 10.73 20.68 -21.64
C LEU A 274 10.82 21.89 -20.74
N LYS A 275 11.37 23.02 -21.25
CA LYS A 275 11.48 24.27 -20.48
C LYS A 275 10.14 24.69 -19.87
N ARG A 276 9.04 24.58 -20.63
CA ARG A 276 7.70 24.92 -20.14
C ARG A 276 7.22 24.00 -19.04
N TYR A 277 7.51 22.70 -19.13
CA TYR A 277 7.14 21.75 -18.08
C TYR A 277 8.00 21.96 -16.83
N ASP A 278 9.28 22.26 -16.98
CA ASP A 278 10.15 22.67 -15.87
C ASP A 278 9.57 23.87 -15.14
N ASP A 279 9.24 24.94 -15.89
CA ASP A 279 8.64 26.18 -15.34
C ASP A 279 7.32 25.90 -14.60
N ILE A 280 6.47 25.00 -15.12
CA ILE A 280 5.20 24.64 -14.48
C ILE A 280 5.45 23.82 -13.21
N ILE A 281 6.31 22.80 -13.28
CA ILE A 281 6.58 21.89 -12.17
C ILE A 281 7.18 22.67 -11.00
N ASP A 282 8.17 23.53 -11.26
CA ASP A 282 8.80 24.35 -10.23
C ASP A 282 7.81 25.38 -9.64
N TYR A 283 7.00 26.04 -10.48
CA TYR A 283 6.03 27.02 -10.00
C TYR A 283 4.92 26.38 -9.14
N LEU A 284 4.60 25.12 -9.42
CA LEU A 284 3.61 24.32 -8.69
C LEU A 284 4.16 23.64 -7.42
N GLU A 285 5.38 23.95 -6.99
CA GLU A 285 5.87 23.54 -5.66
C GLU A 285 4.88 23.95 -4.55
N ASN A 286 4.29 25.14 -4.71
CA ASN A 286 3.16 25.61 -3.90
C ASN A 286 1.86 25.61 -4.71
N PRO A 287 0.70 25.24 -4.11
CA PRO A 287 -0.57 25.16 -4.82
C PRO A 287 -0.99 26.46 -5.51
N LYS A 288 -1.26 26.42 -6.83
CA LYS A 288 -1.69 27.55 -7.67
C LYS A 288 -2.95 27.24 -8.46
N ASP A 289 -3.78 28.23 -8.73
CA ASP A 289 -4.89 28.08 -9.66
C ASP A 289 -4.45 28.19 -11.14
N LEU A 290 -5.36 27.84 -12.06
CA LEU A 290 -5.08 27.87 -13.50
C LEU A 290 -4.70 29.27 -14.01
N PHE A 291 -5.28 30.32 -13.42
CA PHE A 291 -5.00 31.70 -13.83
C PHE A 291 -3.58 32.08 -13.46
N GLN A 292 -3.16 31.76 -12.24
CA GLN A 292 -1.80 32.03 -11.75
C GLN A 292 -0.77 31.30 -12.63
N VAL A 293 -0.97 29.99 -12.92
CA VAL A 293 -0.07 29.23 -13.80
C VAL A 293 -0.05 29.80 -15.20
N SER A 294 -1.21 30.13 -15.78
CA SER A 294 -1.30 30.69 -17.14
C SER A 294 -0.58 32.03 -17.28
N LYS A 295 -0.64 32.87 -16.25
CA LYS A 295 0.07 34.15 -16.16
C LYS A 295 1.59 33.92 -16.04
N HIS A 296 2.02 33.00 -15.21
CA HIS A 296 3.43 32.67 -15.00
C HIS A 296 4.14 32.19 -16.29
N ILE A 297 3.50 31.24 -17.03
CA ILE A 297 4.09 30.70 -18.28
C ILE A 297 3.70 31.50 -19.53
N HIS A 298 3.09 32.68 -19.37
CA HIS A 298 2.68 33.59 -20.46
C HIS A 298 1.81 32.93 -21.55
N LEU A 299 0.88 32.04 -21.16
CA LEU A 299 -0.05 31.36 -22.07
C LEU A 299 -1.51 31.67 -21.73
N ARG A 300 -2.38 31.67 -22.77
CA ARG A 300 -3.84 31.68 -22.53
C ARG A 300 -4.27 30.45 -21.77
N LYS A 301 -5.25 30.60 -20.85
CA LYS A 301 -5.77 29.51 -19.99
C LYS A 301 -6.04 28.20 -20.74
N LYS A 302 -6.62 28.27 -21.96
CA LYS A 302 -6.91 27.10 -22.79
C LYS A 302 -5.66 26.28 -23.14
N TYR A 303 -4.55 26.94 -23.45
CA TYR A 303 -3.29 26.25 -23.77
C TYR A 303 -2.53 25.81 -22.52
N CYS A 304 -2.57 26.63 -21.46
CA CYS A 304 -2.04 26.24 -20.16
C CYS A 304 -2.70 24.96 -19.65
N ARG A 305 -4.04 24.84 -19.74
CA ARG A 305 -4.79 23.66 -19.34
C ARG A 305 -4.25 22.39 -20.01
N LYS A 306 -3.99 22.40 -21.31
CA LYS A 306 -3.44 21.24 -22.04
C LYS A 306 -2.10 20.74 -21.47
N HIS A 307 -1.25 21.68 -21.02
CA HIS A 307 0.04 21.30 -20.41
C HIS A 307 -0.17 20.71 -19.02
N ILE A 308 -1.06 21.29 -18.21
CA ILE A 308 -1.42 20.76 -16.90
C ILE A 308 -2.06 19.38 -17.03
N ASP A 309 -3.03 19.21 -17.95
CA ASP A 309 -3.70 17.93 -18.19
C ASP A 309 -2.70 16.82 -18.61
N TYR A 310 -1.69 17.19 -19.42
CA TYR A 310 -0.60 16.27 -19.73
C TYR A 310 0.20 15.86 -18.50
N LEU A 311 0.63 16.83 -17.67
CA LEU A 311 1.37 16.54 -16.45
C LEU A 311 0.53 15.74 -15.43
N MET A 312 -0.77 16.00 -15.36
CA MET A 312 -1.71 15.21 -14.55
C MET A 312 -1.85 13.79 -15.06
N SER A 313 -1.91 13.59 -16.39
CA SER A 313 -1.97 12.23 -16.98
C SER A 313 -0.73 11.37 -16.70
N LYS A 314 0.37 12.01 -16.29
CA LYS A 314 1.62 11.36 -15.88
C LYS A 314 1.80 11.29 -14.36
N ASN A 315 0.83 11.76 -13.59
CA ASN A 315 0.87 11.89 -12.13
C ASN A 315 1.98 12.86 -11.62
N PHE A 316 2.44 13.79 -12.44
CA PHE A 316 3.45 14.77 -12.02
C PHE A 316 2.84 16.02 -11.38
N VAL A 317 1.58 16.28 -11.66
CA VAL A 317 0.76 17.36 -11.09
C VAL A 317 -0.55 16.76 -10.61
N ILE A 318 -1.01 17.21 -9.45
CA ILE A 318 -2.31 16.86 -8.89
C ILE A 318 -3.19 18.10 -8.77
N ALA A 319 -4.52 17.89 -8.76
CA ALA A 319 -5.50 18.93 -8.56
C ALA A 319 -6.27 18.70 -7.26
N GLN A 320 -6.29 19.70 -6.38
CA GLN A 320 -7.08 19.68 -5.14
C GLN A 320 -7.79 21.02 -4.95
N LYS A 321 -9.09 20.98 -4.68
CA LYS A 321 -9.90 22.19 -4.38
C LYS A 321 -9.69 23.34 -5.39
N GLY A 322 -9.60 22.99 -6.70
CA GLY A 322 -9.41 23.98 -7.78
C GLY A 322 -8.00 24.54 -7.95
N LYS A 323 -7.02 24.06 -7.17
CA LYS A 323 -5.61 24.38 -7.29
C LYS A 323 -4.82 23.19 -7.79
N TYR A 324 -3.66 23.45 -8.41
CA TYR A 324 -2.70 22.47 -8.89
C TYR A 324 -1.43 22.55 -8.05
N SER A 325 -0.81 21.43 -7.81
CA SER A 325 0.50 21.32 -7.15
C SER A 325 1.33 20.22 -7.79
N THR A 326 2.66 20.36 -7.74
CA THR A 326 3.56 19.29 -8.17
C THR A 326 3.53 18.13 -7.19
N ALA A 327 3.37 16.93 -7.73
CA ALA A 327 3.32 15.69 -6.97
C ALA A 327 4.68 15.00 -6.87
N ILE A 328 5.66 15.40 -7.68
CA ILE A 328 7.00 14.79 -7.71
C ILE A 328 7.92 15.44 -6.67
N ILE A 329 8.89 14.66 -6.21
CA ILE A 329 9.96 15.12 -5.33
C ILE A 329 10.88 16.04 -6.15
N LEU A 330 10.94 17.33 -5.81
CA LEU A 330 11.76 18.30 -6.53
C LEU A 330 13.23 18.21 -6.13
N ASP A 331 13.49 18.13 -4.84
CA ASP A 331 14.82 17.98 -4.25
C ASP A 331 14.76 16.82 -3.25
N LYS A 332 15.79 15.97 -3.28
CA LYS A 332 16.03 14.92 -2.27
C LYS A 332 17.33 15.25 -1.56
N ASP A 333 17.26 15.34 -0.25
CA ASP A 333 18.41 15.63 0.62
C ASP A 333 19.42 14.47 0.66
#